data_5ce3dcda566366b9091fb56785aefbda
#
_entry.id   5ce3dcda566366b9091fb56785aefbda
#
_cell.length_a   1.000
_cell.length_b   1.000
_cell.length_c   1.000
_cell.angle_alpha   90.00
_cell.angle_beta   90.00
_cell.angle_gamma   90.00
#
_symmetry.space_group_name_H-M   'P 1'
#
loop_
_entity.id
_entity.type
_entity.pdbx_description
1 polymer ?
#
loop_
_entity_poly.entity_id
_entity_poly.type
_entity_poly.pdbx_seq_one_letter_code
_entity_poly.pdbx_strand_id
1 'polypeptide(L)' 'MYSTQWCGFCKRLKAQLGRAGVEINEVDIERDEAAAEFVMSINGGNQTVPTLLFPDGSTMVNPSASQVQAKLAQLATTAS' A
#
# COMPACT_ATOMS: atom_id res chain seq x y z
N MET A 1 -1.61 -1.44 3.56
CA MET A 1 -0.26 -1.30 2.95
C MET A 1 0.63 -2.43 3.42
N TYR A 2 1.20 -3.12 2.49
CA TYR A 2 2.17 -4.18 2.78
C TYR A 2 3.56 -3.57 2.87
N SER A 3 4.26 -3.82 3.95
CA SER A 3 5.52 -3.15 4.27
C SER A 3 6.50 -4.07 5.00
N THR A 4 7.69 -3.55 5.27
CA THR A 4 8.66 -4.16 6.16
C THR A 4 9.16 -3.10 7.15
N GLN A 5 9.72 -3.53 8.28
CA GLN A 5 10.18 -2.60 9.31
C GLN A 5 11.38 -1.76 8.88
N TRP A 6 12.17 -2.28 7.92
CA TRP A 6 13.38 -1.60 7.43
C TRP A 6 13.14 -0.75 6.18
N CYS A 7 11.91 -0.68 5.68
CA CYS A 7 11.58 0.02 4.43
C CYS A 7 11.41 1.52 4.68
N GLY A 8 12.40 2.32 4.27
CA GLY A 8 12.34 3.77 4.41
C GLY A 8 11.24 4.41 3.57
N PHE A 9 10.99 3.90 2.37
CA PHE A 9 9.91 4.37 1.50
C PHE A 9 8.53 4.12 2.11
N CYS A 10 8.36 2.96 2.77
CA CYS A 10 7.11 2.63 3.46
C CYS A 10 6.84 3.62 4.59
N LYS A 11 7.87 3.91 5.39
CA LYS A 11 7.75 4.85 6.51
C LYS A 11 7.43 6.26 6.03
N ARG A 12 8.08 6.71 4.96
CA ARG A 12 7.83 8.03 4.37
C ARG A 12 6.41 8.13 3.84
N LEU A 13 5.97 7.13 3.08
CA LEU A 13 4.63 7.11 2.51
C LEU A 13 3.58 7.12 3.61
N LYS A 14 3.75 6.30 4.63
CA LYS A 14 2.84 6.25 5.77
C LYS A 14 2.74 7.59 6.47
N ALA A 15 3.88 8.27 6.69
CA ALA A 15 3.89 9.58 7.34
C ALA A 15 3.20 10.64 6.48
N GLN A 16 3.44 10.64 5.17
CA GLN A 16 2.81 11.59 4.25
C GLN A 16 1.29 11.40 4.19
N LEU A 17 0.83 10.15 4.09
CA LEU A 17 -0.59 9.84 4.07
C LEU A 17 -1.26 10.15 5.41
N GLY A 18 -0.58 9.88 6.52
CA GLY A 18 -1.09 10.22 7.85
C GLY A 18 -1.30 11.73 8.01
N ARG A 19 -0.38 12.55 7.49
CA ARG A 19 -0.54 14.01 7.52
C ARG A 19 -1.70 14.50 6.65
N ALA A 20 -2.03 13.73 5.62
CA ALA A 20 -3.18 14.03 4.76
C ALA A 20 -4.51 13.49 5.32
N GLY A 21 -4.50 12.87 6.49
CA GLY A 21 -5.69 12.32 7.12
C GLY A 21 -6.11 10.96 6.58
N VAL A 22 -5.22 10.25 5.89
CA VAL A 22 -5.50 8.93 5.33
C VAL A 22 -5.12 7.85 6.35
N GLU A 23 -6.09 7.02 6.71
CA GLU A 23 -5.85 5.87 7.57
C GLU A 23 -5.33 4.70 6.75
N ILE A 24 -4.29 4.03 7.27
CA ILE A 24 -3.64 2.91 6.59
C ILE A 24 -3.59 1.73 7.55
N ASN A 25 -4.06 0.57 7.08
CA ASN A 25 -3.80 -0.70 7.74
C ASN A 25 -2.47 -1.22 7.19
N GLU A 26 -1.47 -1.30 8.06
CA GLU A 26 -0.14 -1.75 7.68
C GLU A 26 0.05 -3.22 8.04
N VAL A 27 0.52 -4.01 7.07
CA VAL A 27 0.81 -5.43 7.26
C VAL A 27 2.29 -5.66 7.01
N ASP A 28 2.98 -6.19 8.00
CA ASP A 28 4.40 -6.54 7.89
C ASP A 28 4.52 -7.91 7.22
N ILE A 29 5.02 -7.93 5.98
CA ILE A 29 5.12 -9.17 5.21
C ILE A 29 6.17 -10.13 5.75
N GLU A 30 7.07 -9.67 6.62
CA GLU A 30 8.05 -10.56 7.25
C GLU A 30 7.43 -11.38 8.39
N ARG A 31 6.27 -10.96 8.87
CA ARG A 31 5.54 -11.64 9.96
C ARG A 31 4.27 -12.34 9.50
N ASP A 32 3.95 -12.23 8.22
CA ASP A 32 2.72 -12.79 7.65
C ASP A 32 3.04 -13.42 6.30
N GLU A 33 3.15 -14.74 6.27
CA GLU A 33 3.49 -15.48 5.05
C GLU A 33 2.45 -15.31 3.95
N ALA A 34 1.18 -15.28 4.31
CA ALA A 34 0.10 -15.10 3.33
C ALA A 34 0.19 -13.72 2.67
N ALA A 35 0.52 -12.69 3.46
CA ALA A 35 0.73 -11.36 2.94
C ALA A 35 1.95 -11.30 2.02
N ALA A 36 3.04 -11.96 2.38
CA ALA A 36 4.24 -12.03 1.53
C ALA A 36 3.93 -12.73 0.21
N GLU A 37 3.18 -13.82 0.24
CA GLU A 37 2.75 -14.53 -0.97
C GLU A 37 1.89 -13.65 -1.86
N PHE A 38 0.98 -12.89 -1.27
CA PHE A 38 0.14 -11.95 -2.01
C PHE A 38 0.99 -10.91 -2.74
N VAL A 39 1.95 -10.30 -2.03
CA VAL A 39 2.86 -9.31 -2.63
C VAL A 39 3.66 -9.92 -3.77
N MET A 40 4.17 -11.14 -3.58
CA MET A 40 4.91 -11.84 -4.62
C MET A 40 4.04 -12.16 -5.84
N SER A 41 2.78 -12.49 -5.63
CA SER A 41 1.85 -12.79 -6.75
C SER A 41 1.62 -11.57 -7.64
N ILE A 42 1.66 -10.37 -7.06
CA ILE A 42 1.48 -9.11 -7.78
C ILE A 42 2.77 -8.68 -8.48
N ASN A 43 3.92 -8.98 -7.88
CA ASN A 43 5.22 -8.47 -8.31
C ASN A 43 6.10 -9.51 -9.02
N GLY A 44 5.49 -10.55 -9.60
CA GLY A 44 6.24 -11.56 -10.36
C GLY A 44 7.21 -12.38 -9.53
N GLY A 45 6.90 -12.61 -8.25
CA GLY A 45 7.72 -13.38 -7.33
C GLY A 45 8.60 -12.54 -6.41
N ASN A 46 8.60 -11.21 -6.56
CA ASN A 46 9.38 -10.32 -5.70
C ASN A 46 8.57 -9.83 -4.52
N GLN A 47 9.25 -9.60 -3.39
CA GLN A 47 8.65 -9.02 -2.18
C GLN A 47 8.84 -7.50 -2.18
N THR A 48 8.35 -6.83 -3.22
CA THR A 48 8.47 -5.38 -3.37
C THR A 48 7.55 -4.64 -2.41
N VAL A 49 8.10 -3.75 -1.62
CA VAL A 49 7.35 -2.90 -0.70
C VAL A 49 7.72 -1.43 -0.91
N PRO A 50 6.81 -0.48 -0.69
CA PRO A 50 5.43 -0.69 -0.28
C PRO A 50 4.53 -1.17 -1.42
N THR A 51 3.62 -2.08 -1.13
CA THR A 51 2.54 -2.48 -2.05
C THR A 51 1.22 -2.16 -1.37
N LEU A 52 0.35 -1.44 -2.04
CA LEU A 52 -0.95 -1.04 -1.50
C LEU A 52 -2.06 -1.81 -2.18
N LEU A 53 -3.01 -2.28 -1.36
CA LEU A 53 -4.26 -2.89 -1.82
C LEU A 53 -5.40 -1.94 -1.48
N PHE A 54 -6.21 -1.62 -2.47
CA PHE A 54 -7.34 -0.72 -2.33
C PHE A 54 -8.65 -1.48 -2.15
N PRO A 55 -9.71 -0.84 -1.61
CA PRO A 55 -10.98 -1.50 -1.38
C PRO A 55 -11.64 -2.09 -2.63
N ASP A 56 -11.32 -1.59 -3.81
CA ASP A 56 -11.84 -2.11 -5.08
C ASP A 56 -11.07 -3.33 -5.60
N GLY A 57 -10.05 -3.78 -4.85
CA GLY A 57 -9.21 -4.90 -5.24
C GLY A 57 -8.00 -4.53 -6.08
N SER A 58 -7.87 -3.27 -6.49
CA SER A 58 -6.70 -2.82 -7.25
C SER A 58 -5.49 -2.63 -6.35
N THR A 59 -4.31 -2.64 -6.96
CA THR A 59 -3.04 -2.51 -6.25
C THR A 59 -2.16 -1.45 -6.87
N MET A 60 -1.26 -0.88 -6.06
CA MET A 60 -0.19 0.00 -6.53
C MET A 60 1.12 -0.44 -5.88
N VAL A 61 2.20 -0.46 -6.65
CA VAL A 61 3.53 -0.83 -6.18
C VAL A 61 4.37 0.43 -6.10
N ASN A 62 4.91 0.70 -4.92
CA ASN A 62 5.77 1.86 -4.65
C ASN A 62 5.18 3.19 -5.15
N PRO A 63 3.90 3.50 -4.81
CA PRO A 63 3.30 4.74 -5.28
C PRO A 63 3.77 5.94 -4.47
N SER A 64 3.61 7.14 -5.04
CA SER A 64 3.75 8.38 -4.29
C SER A 64 2.48 8.64 -3.46
N ALA A 65 2.58 9.51 -2.46
CA ALA A 65 1.42 9.90 -1.66
C ALA A 65 0.33 10.53 -2.53
N SER A 66 0.70 11.35 -3.51
CA SER A 66 -0.27 11.98 -4.41
C SER A 66 -0.99 10.97 -5.29
N GLN A 67 -0.30 9.92 -5.74
CA GLN A 67 -0.93 8.83 -6.49
C GLN A 67 -1.96 8.09 -5.65
N VAL A 68 -1.63 7.81 -4.39
CA VAL A 68 -2.55 7.14 -3.46
C VAL A 68 -3.77 8.01 -3.19
N GLN A 69 -3.57 9.30 -2.94
CA GLN A 69 -4.67 10.24 -2.68
C GLN A 69 -5.59 10.37 -3.90
N ALA A 70 -5.02 10.43 -5.11
CA ALA A 70 -5.79 10.50 -6.35
C ALA A 70 -6.66 9.24 -6.53
N LYS A 71 -6.10 8.06 -6.23
CA LYS A 71 -6.83 6.80 -6.31
C LYS A 71 -7.98 6.77 -5.30
N LEU A 72 -7.73 7.18 -4.07
CA LEU A 72 -8.76 7.22 -3.03
C LEU A 72 -9.89 8.19 -3.39
N ALA A 73 -9.55 9.35 -3.96
CA ALA A 73 -10.55 10.31 -4.43
C ALA A 73 -11.40 9.72 -5.54
N GLN A 74 -10.79 8.99 -6.48
CA GLN A 74 -11.49 8.30 -7.55
C GLN A 74 -12.46 7.25 -7.00
N LEU A 75 -12.03 6.47 -6.01
CA LEU A 75 -12.87 5.44 -5.39
C LEU A 75 -14.06 6.07 -4.64
N ALA A 76 -13.85 7.18 -3.96
CA ALA A 76 -14.92 7.90 -3.27
C ALA A 76 -15.97 8.40 -4.26
N THR A 77 -15.55 8.83 -5.46
CA THR A 77 -16.44 9.29 -6.50
C THR A 77 -17.26 8.15 -7.11
N THR A 78 -16.63 6.98 -7.35
CA THR A 78 -17.29 5.83 -7.93
C THR A 78 -18.19 5.07 -6.96
N ALA A 79 -17.97 5.22 -5.66
CA ALA A 79 -18.75 4.54 -4.63
C ALA A 79 -20.13 5.18 -4.39
N SER A 80 -20.38 6.31 -4.97
CA SER A 80 -21.66 7.04 -4.80
C SER A 80 -22.74 6.60 -5.78
#